data_6300b9a528d29578f02a361c6a79f1ca
#
_entry.id   6300b9a528d29578f02a361c6a79f1ca
#
_cell.length_a   1.000
_cell.length_b   1.000
_cell.length_c   1.000
_cell.angle_alpha   90.00
_cell.angle_beta   90.00
_cell.angle_gamma   90.00
#
_symmetry.space_group_name_H-M   'P 1'
#
loop_
_entity.id
_entity.type
_entity.pdbx_description
1 polymer ?
#
loop_
_entity_poly.entity_id
_entity_poly.type
_entity_poly.pdbx_seq_one_letter_code
_entity_poly.pdbx_strand_id
1 'polypeptide(L)'
;MSYDLMDSRANSRIWAEYTWSNALVFRHDIPTTTFESNRYNLGHYLEDNARQLYLGVDYRPLRTLNIRMYYNRSEKGPDHTELGTTPRDEINPFDPIVWTSEKFGILATYQLINDLYVRLGYEWRNVSGEEAYLEQWTPVEYHGKTGTLRIGINYGF
;
A
#
# COMPACT_ATOMS: atom_id res chain seq x y z
N MET A 1 -12.33 9.52 4.18
CA MET A 1 -13.76 9.66 4.50
C MET A 1 -14.26 8.29 4.92
N SER A 2 -14.71 8.11 6.13
CA SER A 2 -15.22 6.82 6.64
C SER A 2 -16.72 6.92 6.87
N TYR A 3 -17.45 5.91 6.40
CA TYR A 3 -18.88 5.76 6.64
C TYR A 3 -19.10 4.55 7.55
N ASP A 4 -19.74 4.75 8.69
CA ASP A 4 -20.16 3.66 9.56
C ASP A 4 -21.61 3.30 9.20
N LEU A 5 -21.79 2.15 8.61
CA LEU A 5 -23.11 1.56 8.36
C LEU A 5 -23.48 0.71 9.58
N MET A 6 -24.22 1.32 10.51
CA MET A 6 -24.73 0.62 11.69
C MET A 6 -26.06 -0.05 11.38
N ASP A 7 -26.03 -1.36 11.18
CA ASP A 7 -27.19 -2.21 11.43
C ASP A 7 -27.04 -2.85 12.83
N SER A 8 -28.13 -3.02 13.54
CA SER A 8 -28.15 -3.43 14.96
C SER A 8 -27.55 -4.84 15.26
N ARG A 9 -27.11 -5.56 14.22
CA ARG A 9 -26.52 -6.91 14.31
C ARG A 9 -25.17 -7.07 13.65
N ALA A 10 -24.78 -6.21 12.72
CA ALA A 10 -23.50 -6.27 12.03
C ALA A 10 -22.88 -4.88 11.97
N ASN A 11 -21.64 -4.74 12.42
CA ASN A 11 -20.91 -3.48 12.34
C ASN A 11 -20.01 -3.54 11.12
N SER A 12 -20.17 -2.59 10.19
CA SER A 12 -19.39 -2.48 8.97
C SER A 12 -18.76 -1.11 8.88
N ARG A 13 -17.49 -1.08 8.52
CA ARG A 13 -16.75 0.18 8.26
C ARG A 13 -16.11 0.08 6.89
N ILE A 14 -16.33 1.11 6.06
CA ILE A 14 -15.71 1.24 4.74
C ILE A 14 -14.83 2.47 4.77
N TRP A 15 -13.63 2.38 4.20
CA TRP A 15 -12.74 3.52 4.02
C TRP A 15 -12.06 3.47 2.66
N ALA A 16 -11.74 4.66 2.17
CA ALA A 16 -10.98 4.85 0.95
C ALA A 16 -9.93 5.92 1.18
N GLU A 17 -8.74 5.69 0.66
CA GLU A 17 -7.63 6.62 0.69
C GLU A 17 -7.02 6.71 -0.70
N TYR A 18 -6.77 7.93 -1.14
CA TYR A 18 -6.03 8.19 -2.36
C TYR A 18 -4.87 9.13 -2.05
N THR A 19 -3.67 8.68 -2.34
CA THR A 19 -2.43 9.41 -2.13
C THR A 19 -1.71 9.56 -3.44
N TRP A 20 -1.11 10.72 -3.67
CA TRP A 20 -0.21 10.93 -4.80
C TRP A 20 0.95 11.82 -4.39
N SER A 21 2.09 11.64 -5.04
CA SER A 21 3.27 12.49 -4.94
C SER A 21 3.73 12.89 -6.34
N ASN A 22 4.02 14.17 -6.52
CA ASN A 22 4.58 14.65 -7.78
C ASN A 22 6.03 14.19 -7.96
N ALA A 23 6.53 14.34 -9.18
CA ALA A 23 7.83 13.83 -9.61
C ALA A 23 9.05 14.34 -8.81
N LEU A 24 8.93 15.45 -8.10
CA LEU A 24 10.06 16.11 -7.40
C LEU A 24 9.64 16.64 -6.01
N VAL A 25 8.65 16.03 -5.38
CA VAL A 25 8.06 16.60 -4.14
C VAL A 25 8.97 16.47 -2.94
N PHE A 26 9.79 15.42 -2.90
CA PHE A 26 10.71 15.15 -1.79
C PHE A 26 12.17 15.48 -2.15
N ARG A 27 12.44 15.93 -3.38
CA ARG A 27 13.78 16.26 -3.86
C ARG A 27 14.00 17.78 -3.90
N HIS A 28 15.21 18.20 -3.57
CA HIS A 28 15.61 19.59 -3.60
C HIS A 28 16.82 19.76 -4.53
N ASP A 29 16.98 20.96 -5.13
CA ASP A 29 18.12 21.29 -5.99
C ASP A 29 19.46 21.16 -5.26
N ILE A 30 19.45 21.33 -3.93
CA ILE A 30 20.59 21.09 -3.06
C ILE A 30 20.40 19.72 -2.39
N PRO A 31 21.25 18.70 -2.69
CA PRO A 31 21.07 17.34 -2.17
C PRO A 31 20.98 17.24 -0.65
N THR A 32 21.68 18.12 0.08
CA THR A 32 21.66 18.14 1.57
C THR A 32 20.34 18.60 2.17
N THR A 33 19.45 19.18 1.37
CA THR A 33 18.11 19.65 1.80
C THR A 33 17.00 18.75 1.30
N THR A 34 17.31 17.67 0.60
CA THR A 34 16.36 16.63 0.23
C THR A 34 15.75 16.00 1.48
N PHE A 35 14.44 15.72 1.44
CA PHE A 35 13.70 15.20 2.59
C PHE A 35 14.02 13.72 2.84
N GLU A 36 15.26 13.45 3.21
CA GLU A 36 15.83 12.13 3.43
C GLU A 36 16.60 12.06 4.76
N SER A 37 16.65 10.86 5.34
CA SER A 37 17.52 10.52 6.46
C SER A 37 18.26 9.23 6.15
N ASN A 38 19.59 9.25 6.16
CA ASN A 38 20.45 8.11 5.83
C ASN A 38 20.10 7.45 4.48
N ARG A 39 19.74 8.25 3.46
CA ARG A 39 19.26 7.82 2.13
C ARG A 39 17.85 7.22 2.12
N TYR A 40 17.10 7.29 3.20
CA TYR A 40 15.70 6.91 3.23
C TYR A 40 14.83 8.17 3.13
N ASN A 41 13.88 8.14 2.21
CA ASN A 41 12.88 9.19 2.08
C ASN A 41 12.02 9.25 3.35
N LEU A 42 11.84 10.43 3.93
CA LEU A 42 11.03 10.67 5.12
C LEU A 42 9.55 10.92 4.78
N GLY A 43 9.22 10.97 3.50
CA GLY A 43 7.85 11.16 3.01
C GLY A 43 7.05 9.86 2.88
N HIS A 44 6.22 9.80 1.85
CA HIS A 44 5.44 8.60 1.57
C HIS A 44 6.34 7.43 1.14
N TYR A 45 6.01 6.19 1.53
CA TYR A 45 6.84 5.00 1.27
C TYR A 45 7.04 4.68 -0.23
N LEU A 46 6.17 5.18 -1.11
CA LEU A 46 6.34 5.10 -2.56
C LEU A 46 7.26 6.19 -3.14
N GLU A 47 7.68 7.14 -2.31
CA GLU A 47 8.53 8.28 -2.68
C GLU A 47 7.90 9.20 -3.73
N ASP A 48 8.75 9.78 -4.61
CA ASP A 48 8.33 10.69 -5.66
C ASP A 48 7.62 9.97 -6.82
N ASN A 49 6.86 10.74 -7.59
CA ASN A 49 6.20 10.30 -8.83
C ASN A 49 5.36 9.04 -8.68
N ALA A 50 4.59 8.98 -7.60
CA ALA A 50 3.81 7.80 -7.25
C ALA A 50 2.38 8.15 -6.87
N ARG A 51 1.47 7.20 -7.10
CA ARG A 51 0.08 7.30 -6.65
C ARG A 51 -0.42 5.96 -6.11
N GLN A 52 -1.35 6.05 -5.17
CA GLN A 52 -1.93 4.88 -4.52
C GLN A 52 -3.41 5.08 -4.29
N LEU A 53 -4.18 4.06 -4.58
CA LEU A 53 -5.56 3.90 -4.14
C LEU A 53 -5.63 2.76 -3.14
N TYR A 54 -6.16 3.03 -1.96
CA TYR A 54 -6.45 2.02 -0.94
C TYR A 54 -7.94 2.03 -0.64
N LEU A 55 -8.57 0.87 -0.72
CA LEU A 55 -9.96 0.63 -0.34
C LEU A 55 -9.99 -0.44 0.73
N GLY A 56 -10.81 -0.27 1.75
CA GLY A 56 -10.92 -1.24 2.82
C GLY A 56 -12.33 -1.37 3.37
N VAL A 57 -12.63 -2.57 3.85
CA VAL A 57 -13.87 -2.92 4.52
C VAL A 57 -13.54 -3.75 5.75
N ASP A 58 -13.97 -3.29 6.92
CA ASP A 58 -14.05 -4.08 8.14
C ASP A 58 -15.50 -4.51 8.33
N TYR A 59 -15.72 -5.80 8.51
CA TYR A 59 -17.03 -6.38 8.74
C TYR A 59 -17.02 -7.27 9.98
N ARG A 60 -17.92 -6.99 10.93
CA ARG A 60 -18.07 -7.74 12.17
C ARG A 60 -19.47 -8.37 12.24
N PRO A 61 -19.64 -9.55 11.66
CA PRO A 61 -20.94 -10.25 11.73
C PRO A 61 -21.25 -10.74 13.15
N LEU A 62 -20.22 -11.01 13.95
CA LEU A 62 -20.31 -11.46 15.34
C LEU A 62 -19.33 -10.67 16.19
N ARG A 63 -19.59 -10.57 17.50
CA ARG A 63 -18.65 -9.91 18.45
C ARG A 63 -17.28 -10.57 18.46
N THR A 64 -17.21 -11.87 18.18
CA THR A 64 -16.00 -12.68 18.18
C THR A 64 -15.33 -12.79 16.81
N LEU A 65 -15.97 -12.34 15.72
CA LEU A 65 -15.45 -12.47 14.36
C LEU A 65 -15.29 -11.09 13.72
N ASN A 66 -14.07 -10.77 13.33
CA ASN A 66 -13.75 -9.61 12.49
C ASN A 66 -13.19 -10.09 11.15
N ILE A 67 -13.73 -9.57 10.07
CA ILE A 67 -13.27 -9.82 8.70
C ILE A 67 -12.86 -8.48 8.11
N ARG A 68 -11.60 -8.38 7.70
CA ARG A 68 -11.05 -7.24 6.97
C ARG A 68 -10.78 -7.64 5.53
N MET A 69 -11.28 -6.87 4.59
CA MET A 69 -10.96 -6.97 3.18
C MET A 69 -10.32 -5.67 2.73
N TYR A 70 -9.34 -5.73 1.85
CA TYR A 70 -8.74 -4.54 1.28
C TYR A 70 -8.29 -4.76 -0.17
N TYR A 71 -8.31 -3.68 -0.91
CA TYR A 71 -7.71 -3.55 -2.23
C TYR A 71 -6.72 -2.38 -2.18
N ASN A 72 -5.54 -2.59 -2.74
CA ASN A 72 -4.52 -1.57 -2.88
C ASN A 72 -3.97 -1.62 -4.29
N ARG A 73 -3.94 -0.47 -4.97
CA ARG A 73 -3.25 -0.29 -6.23
C ARG A 73 -2.28 0.86 -6.10
N SER A 74 -1.00 0.56 -6.33
CA SER A 74 0.09 1.52 -6.32
C SER A 74 0.73 1.56 -7.69
N GLU A 75 1.01 2.75 -8.18
CA GLU A 75 1.64 2.99 -9.48
C GLU A 75 2.76 4.01 -9.30
N LYS A 76 3.84 3.84 -10.03
CA LYS A 76 4.99 4.71 -10.01
C LYS A 76 5.42 5.07 -11.42
N GLY A 77 5.71 6.34 -11.64
CA GLY A 77 6.39 6.86 -12.82
C GLY A 77 7.92 6.77 -12.67
N PRO A 78 8.68 7.20 -13.69
CA PRO A 78 10.14 7.17 -13.66
C PRO A 78 10.70 8.07 -12.55
N ASP A 79 11.84 7.69 -12.01
CA ASP A 79 12.58 8.50 -11.06
C ASP A 79 13.31 9.63 -11.82
N HIS A 80 13.02 10.87 -11.47
CA HIS A 80 13.70 12.05 -11.99
C HIS A 80 14.87 12.38 -11.06
N THR A 81 16.09 11.97 -11.44
CA THR A 81 17.31 12.16 -10.63
C THR A 81 18.00 13.49 -10.86
N GLU A 82 17.75 14.16 -11.99
CA GLU A 82 18.43 15.38 -12.37
C GLU A 82 17.48 16.58 -12.38
N LEU A 83 17.55 17.36 -11.31
CA LEU A 83 17.03 18.71 -11.27
C LEU A 83 17.92 19.59 -12.15
N GLY A 84 17.41 20.05 -13.27
CA GLY A 84 18.10 21.04 -14.12
C GLY A 84 18.22 20.67 -15.60
N THR A 85 17.94 19.44 -16.01
CA THR A 85 17.95 19.05 -17.42
C THR A 85 16.56 19.07 -18.06
N THR A 86 15.50 18.86 -17.26
CA THR A 86 14.11 18.91 -17.75
C THR A 86 13.36 20.02 -17.01
N PRO A 87 12.79 21.00 -17.71
CA PRO A 87 11.92 21.99 -17.08
C PRO A 87 10.78 21.30 -16.30
N ARG A 88 10.45 21.82 -15.11
CA ARG A 88 9.41 21.23 -14.25
C ARG A 88 8.03 21.14 -14.91
N ASP A 89 7.74 22.05 -15.82
CA ASP A 89 6.53 22.13 -16.60
C ASP A 89 6.47 21.10 -17.76
N GLU A 90 7.59 20.49 -18.12
CA GLU A 90 7.68 19.42 -19.11
C GLU A 90 7.61 18.02 -18.48
N ILE A 91 7.72 17.91 -17.15
CA ILE A 91 7.61 16.63 -16.46
C ILE A 91 6.13 16.25 -16.37
N ASN A 92 5.73 15.24 -17.14
CA ASN A 92 4.41 14.65 -17.04
C ASN A 92 4.40 13.60 -15.92
N PRO A 93 3.77 13.86 -14.76
CA PRO A 93 3.71 12.90 -13.67
C PRO A 93 3.02 11.60 -14.15
N PHE A 94 3.54 10.45 -13.72
CA PHE A 94 2.97 9.12 -14.01
C PHE A 94 2.97 8.69 -15.49
N ASP A 95 3.75 9.33 -16.35
CA ASP A 95 3.85 8.98 -17.76
C ASP A 95 5.32 8.86 -18.21
N PRO A 96 5.78 7.67 -18.60
CA PRO A 96 5.07 6.38 -18.52
C PRO A 96 4.94 5.84 -17.09
N ILE A 97 3.99 4.92 -16.84
CA ILE A 97 3.98 4.13 -15.60
C ILE A 97 5.01 3.03 -15.75
N VAL A 98 6.03 3.03 -14.89
CA VAL A 98 7.16 2.10 -14.96
C VAL A 98 7.04 0.94 -13.96
N TRP A 99 6.20 1.10 -12.93
CA TRP A 99 5.95 0.07 -11.93
C TRP A 99 4.51 0.12 -11.43
N THR A 100 3.88 -1.04 -11.26
CA THR A 100 2.53 -1.19 -10.74
C THR A 100 2.47 -2.35 -9.76
N SER A 101 1.78 -2.16 -8.64
CA SER A 101 1.49 -3.21 -7.66
C SER A 101 0.01 -3.20 -7.33
N GLU A 102 -0.66 -4.30 -7.58
CA GLU A 102 -2.04 -4.54 -7.16
C GLU A 102 -2.06 -5.60 -6.06
N LYS A 103 -2.84 -5.36 -5.01
CA LYS A 103 -3.00 -6.27 -3.88
C LYS A 103 -4.48 -6.38 -3.53
N PHE A 104 -4.93 -7.58 -3.30
CA PHE A 104 -6.20 -7.85 -2.68
C PHE A 104 -5.98 -8.77 -1.49
N GLY A 105 -6.50 -8.40 -0.33
CA GLY A 105 -6.33 -9.18 0.89
C GLY A 105 -7.63 -9.39 1.64
N ILE A 106 -7.72 -10.53 2.30
CA ILE A 106 -8.75 -10.85 3.27
C ILE A 106 -8.09 -11.37 4.54
N LEU A 107 -8.51 -10.86 5.69
CA LEU A 107 -8.04 -11.27 7.01
C LEU A 107 -9.25 -11.52 7.91
N ALA A 108 -9.42 -12.75 8.37
CA ALA A 108 -10.38 -13.12 9.39
C ALA A 108 -9.68 -13.28 10.74
N THR A 109 -10.22 -12.66 11.78
CA THR A 109 -9.78 -12.81 13.17
C THR A 109 -10.94 -13.31 13.98
N TYR A 110 -10.79 -14.49 14.56
CA TYR A 110 -11.82 -15.12 15.39
C TYR A 110 -11.32 -15.31 16.84
N GLN A 111 -12.10 -14.81 17.78
CA GLN A 111 -11.87 -15.01 19.20
C GLN A 111 -12.54 -16.33 19.64
N LEU A 112 -11.72 -17.34 19.92
CA LEU A 112 -12.18 -18.67 20.36
C LEU A 112 -12.71 -18.65 21.80
N ILE A 113 -11.90 -18.08 22.69
CA ILE A 113 -12.20 -17.86 24.11
C ILE A 113 -11.55 -16.53 24.52
N ASN A 114 -11.77 -16.08 25.76
CA ASN A 114 -11.11 -14.87 26.23
C ASN A 114 -9.60 -14.97 26.00
N ASP A 115 -9.05 -13.91 25.39
CA ASP A 115 -7.61 -13.75 25.12
C ASP A 115 -6.99 -14.74 24.10
N LEU A 116 -7.77 -15.65 23.50
CA LEU A 116 -7.28 -16.56 22.45
C LEU A 116 -7.91 -16.22 21.10
N TYR A 117 -7.05 -15.82 20.15
CA TYR A 117 -7.45 -15.42 18.81
C TYR A 117 -6.79 -16.31 17.76
N VAL A 118 -7.59 -16.73 16.79
CA VAL A 118 -7.11 -17.34 15.54
C VAL A 118 -7.23 -16.34 14.41
N ARG A 119 -6.18 -16.23 13.61
CA ARG A 119 -6.12 -15.37 12.44
C ARG A 119 -5.88 -16.20 11.20
N LEU A 120 -6.67 -15.95 10.17
CA LEU A 120 -6.51 -16.53 8.85
C LEU A 120 -6.51 -15.40 7.84
N GLY A 121 -5.45 -15.29 7.05
CA GLY A 121 -5.30 -14.25 6.05
C GLY A 121 -4.87 -14.82 4.71
N TYR A 122 -5.40 -14.26 3.64
CA TYR A 122 -4.94 -14.51 2.29
C TYR A 122 -4.71 -13.18 1.59
N GLU A 123 -3.57 -13.03 0.92
CA GLU A 123 -3.23 -11.89 0.09
C GLU A 123 -2.85 -12.38 -1.30
N TRP A 124 -3.57 -11.92 -2.29
CA TRP A 124 -3.16 -11.98 -3.69
C TRP A 124 -2.48 -10.68 -4.07
N ARG A 125 -1.39 -10.80 -4.81
CA ARG A 125 -0.60 -9.67 -5.31
C ARG A 125 -0.23 -9.91 -6.75
N ASN A 126 -0.20 -8.83 -7.54
CA ASN A 126 0.34 -8.80 -8.87
C ASN A 126 1.25 -7.56 -9.00
N VAL A 127 2.52 -7.79 -9.29
CA VAL A 127 3.50 -6.72 -9.50
C VAL A 127 4.04 -6.83 -10.91
N SER A 128 4.02 -5.72 -11.64
CA SER A 128 4.49 -5.60 -13.01
C SER A 128 5.17 -4.26 -13.24
N GLY A 129 6.04 -4.20 -14.22
CA GLY A 129 6.79 -3.00 -14.57
C GLY A 129 8.01 -3.31 -15.40
N GLU A 130 8.82 -2.29 -15.64
CA GLU A 130 10.13 -2.43 -16.25
C GLU A 130 11.09 -3.15 -15.30
N GLU A 131 11.98 -4.00 -15.83
CA GLU A 131 12.84 -4.90 -15.04
C GLU A 131 13.69 -4.13 -14.01
N ALA A 132 14.30 -3.01 -14.41
CA ALA A 132 15.12 -2.19 -13.53
C ALA A 132 14.33 -1.66 -12.30
N TYR A 133 13.06 -1.25 -12.50
CA TYR A 133 12.20 -0.78 -11.42
C TYR A 133 11.61 -1.91 -10.60
N LEU A 134 11.37 -3.07 -11.21
CA LEU A 134 10.96 -4.26 -10.47
C LEU A 134 12.03 -4.69 -9.48
N GLU A 135 13.30 -4.77 -9.92
CA GLU A 135 14.43 -5.13 -9.06
C GLU A 135 14.67 -4.12 -7.94
N GLN A 136 14.49 -2.83 -8.23
CA GLN A 136 14.69 -1.76 -7.25
C GLN A 136 13.61 -1.73 -6.15
N TRP A 137 12.33 -1.95 -6.54
CA TRP A 137 11.19 -1.70 -5.66
C TRP A 137 10.51 -2.95 -5.12
N THR A 138 10.87 -4.11 -5.62
CA THR A 138 10.18 -5.36 -5.28
C THR A 138 11.17 -6.53 -5.20
N PRO A 139 11.19 -7.25 -4.07
CA PRO A 139 11.92 -8.52 -4.01
C PRO A 139 11.45 -9.49 -5.08
N VAL A 140 12.39 -10.24 -5.66
CA VAL A 140 12.17 -11.14 -6.81
C VAL A 140 11.03 -12.14 -6.59
N GLU A 141 10.87 -12.62 -5.37
CA GLU A 141 9.80 -13.55 -4.98
C GLU A 141 8.39 -12.98 -5.10
N TYR A 142 8.26 -11.66 -5.25
CA TYR A 142 6.97 -10.97 -5.41
C TYR A 142 6.75 -10.43 -6.83
N HIS A 143 7.63 -10.71 -7.78
CA HIS A 143 7.41 -10.35 -9.18
C HIS A 143 6.27 -11.17 -9.78
N GLY A 144 5.42 -10.51 -10.57
CA GLY A 144 4.25 -11.13 -11.18
C GLY A 144 3.13 -11.42 -10.18
N LYS A 145 2.45 -12.54 -10.38
CA LYS A 145 1.30 -12.94 -9.56
C LYS A 145 1.73 -13.86 -8.44
N THR A 146 1.47 -13.45 -7.21
CA THR A 146 1.80 -14.23 -6.01
C THR A 146 0.60 -14.31 -5.07
N GLY A 147 0.52 -15.41 -4.32
CA GLY A 147 -0.48 -15.63 -3.28
C GLY A 147 0.19 -15.96 -1.96
N THR A 148 -0.22 -15.29 -0.88
CA THR A 148 0.34 -15.52 0.46
C THR A 148 -0.77 -15.94 1.41
N LEU A 149 -0.64 -17.11 2.03
CA LEU A 149 -1.51 -17.56 3.11
C LEU A 149 -0.82 -17.29 4.45
N ARG A 150 -1.58 -16.74 5.42
CA ARG A 150 -1.11 -16.46 6.78
C ARG A 150 -2.04 -17.11 7.78
N ILE A 151 -1.47 -17.89 8.68
CA ILE A 151 -2.20 -18.49 9.80
C ILE A 151 -1.50 -18.08 11.09
N GLY A 152 -2.26 -17.65 12.07
CA GLY A 152 -1.72 -17.19 13.34
C GLY A 152 -2.63 -17.53 14.51
N ILE A 153 -2.02 -17.82 15.64
CA ILE A 153 -2.69 -17.98 16.93
C ILE A 153 -2.05 -16.99 17.88
N ASN A 154 -2.86 -16.17 18.53
CA ASN A 154 -2.42 -15.20 19.53
C ASN A 154 -3.13 -15.48 20.84
N TYR A 155 -2.35 -15.62 21.91
CA TYR A 155 -2.85 -15.68 23.28
C TYR A 155 -2.36 -14.45 24.04
N GLY A 156 -3.29 -13.68 24.61
CA GLY A 156 -2.99 -12.53 25.46
C GLY A 156 -2.83 -12.98 26.91
N PHE A 157 -1.90 -12.37 27.65
CA PHE A 157 -1.72 -12.56 29.08
C PHE A 157 -2.20 -11.32 29.83
#